data_d9e13222f1c1c75c86babfad1e2d958a
#
_entry.id   d9e13222f1c1c75c86babfad1e2d958a
#
_cell.length_a   1.000
_cell.length_b   1.000
_cell.length_c   1.000
_cell.angle_alpha   90.00
_cell.angle_beta   90.00
_cell.angle_gamma   90.00
#
_symmetry.space_group_name_H-M   'P 1'
#
loop_
_entity.id
_entity.type
_entity.pdbx_description
1 polymer ?
#
loop_
_entity_poly.entity_id
_entity_poly.type
_entity_poly.pdbx_seq_one_letter_code
_entity_poly.pdbx_strand_id
1 'polypeptide(L)'
;MKKILTILLLIMLIISLFQITNMYALYKEKIEGNYSNLLGVWSIKVNGVDISSGGEKQTFDMSEDNLTYLDSATVKTGKFAPGTQACFEVVIDPTNTDVSILYTLDIKLSSIKEAKLTLVKVENYFQKDGETDKITNEDVNTGVESHTAIIPIGKINESYKNHIKMYFEWINLEENNENDSIIGSTENGGKITIPLEINLKQYTGEGITNETI
;
A
#
# COMPACT_ATOMS: atom_id res chain seq x y z
N MET A 1 6.88 78.49 2.95
CA MET A 1 6.94 77.27 3.74
C MET A 1 5.88 76.25 3.38
N LYS A 2 4.58 76.55 3.38
CA LYS A 2 3.53 75.54 3.09
C LYS A 2 3.66 74.82 1.72
N LYS A 3 4.03 75.54 0.63
CA LYS A 3 4.21 74.97 -0.70
C LYS A 3 5.38 73.97 -0.76
N ILE A 4 6.48 74.26 -0.06
CA ILE A 4 7.68 73.38 -0.01
C ILE A 4 7.34 72.10 0.76
N LEU A 5 6.61 72.21 1.86
CA LEU A 5 6.16 71.07 2.66
C LEU A 5 5.24 70.15 1.86
N THR A 6 4.32 70.74 1.06
CA THR A 6 3.43 69.96 0.21
C THR A 6 4.16 69.21 -0.88
N ILE A 7 5.18 69.84 -1.50
CA ILE A 7 6.03 69.17 -2.51
C ILE A 7 6.82 68.02 -1.91
N LEU A 8 7.36 68.22 -0.71
CA LEU A 8 8.12 67.21 0.01
C LEU A 8 7.26 65.98 0.38
N LEU A 9 6.02 66.25 0.82
CA LEU A 9 5.02 65.23 1.15
C LEU A 9 4.61 64.43 -0.10
N LEU A 10 4.49 65.09 -1.26
CA LEU A 10 4.17 64.44 -2.53
C LEU A 10 5.31 63.54 -2.98
N ILE A 11 6.58 63.98 -2.82
CA ILE A 11 7.75 63.18 -3.16
C ILE A 11 7.83 61.92 -2.26
N MET A 12 7.58 62.09 -0.95
CA MET A 12 7.56 60.94 -0.01
C MET A 12 6.47 59.92 -0.38
N LEU A 13 5.28 60.40 -0.80
CA LEU A 13 4.20 59.55 -1.23
C LEU A 13 4.58 58.71 -2.48
N ILE A 14 5.24 59.37 -3.46
CA ILE A 14 5.69 58.70 -4.69
C ILE A 14 6.73 57.62 -4.36
N ILE A 15 7.70 57.93 -3.49
CA ILE A 15 8.74 56.98 -3.03
C ILE A 15 8.09 55.81 -2.30
N SER A 16 7.11 56.05 -1.42
CA SER A 16 6.39 55.00 -0.69
C SER A 16 5.62 54.09 -1.64
N LEU A 17 4.93 54.63 -2.64
CA LEU A 17 4.23 53.82 -3.65
C LEU A 17 5.20 52.98 -4.47
N PHE A 18 6.39 53.51 -4.80
CA PHE A 18 7.40 52.75 -5.55
C PHE A 18 7.95 51.60 -4.73
N GLN A 19 8.15 51.79 -3.41
CA GLN A 19 8.60 50.74 -2.51
C GLN A 19 7.54 49.64 -2.35
N ILE A 20 6.26 49.98 -2.23
CA ILE A 20 5.16 49.03 -2.13
C ILE A 20 5.03 48.21 -3.40
N THR A 21 5.18 48.85 -4.57
CA THR A 21 5.12 48.17 -5.87
C THR A 21 6.30 47.19 -6.04
N ASN A 22 7.52 47.60 -5.63
CA ASN A 22 8.69 46.73 -5.66
C ASN A 22 8.55 45.56 -4.69
N MET A 23 8.06 45.77 -3.46
CA MET A 23 7.78 44.70 -2.51
C MET A 23 6.74 43.73 -3.04
N TYR A 24 5.66 44.24 -3.67
CA TYR A 24 4.63 43.42 -4.28
C TYR A 24 5.17 42.59 -5.45
N ALA A 25 6.00 43.20 -6.33
CA ALA A 25 6.67 42.51 -7.43
C ALA A 25 7.61 41.41 -6.90
N LEU A 26 8.40 41.70 -5.86
CA LEU A 26 9.30 40.73 -5.23
C LEU A 26 8.54 39.59 -4.54
N TYR A 27 7.39 39.93 -3.92
CA TYR A 27 6.51 38.94 -3.29
C TYR A 27 5.85 38.06 -4.34
N LYS A 28 5.38 38.66 -5.46
CA LYS A 28 4.79 37.94 -6.59
C LYS A 28 5.82 37.06 -7.29
N GLU A 29 7.04 37.58 -7.53
CA GLU A 29 8.14 36.80 -8.10
C GLU A 29 8.55 35.62 -7.19
N LYS A 30 8.45 35.81 -5.87
CA LYS A 30 8.71 34.74 -4.90
C LYS A 30 7.56 33.72 -4.82
N ILE A 31 6.33 34.09 -5.19
CA ILE A 31 5.17 33.20 -5.31
C ILE A 31 5.08 32.58 -6.71
N GLU A 32 5.45 33.32 -7.77
CA GLU A 32 5.51 32.85 -9.15
C GLU A 32 6.91 32.36 -9.55
N GLY A 33 7.90 32.54 -8.66
CA GLY A 33 9.22 31.96 -8.84
C GLY A 33 9.03 30.47 -9.09
N ASN A 34 9.54 29.97 -10.19
CA ASN A 34 9.56 28.59 -10.57
C ASN A 34 9.83 27.69 -9.37
N TYR A 35 8.81 27.48 -8.56
CA TYR A 35 8.68 26.25 -7.87
C TYR A 35 8.37 25.22 -8.97
N SER A 36 9.38 24.80 -9.68
CA SER A 36 9.47 23.40 -10.02
C SER A 36 9.63 22.71 -8.66
N ASN A 37 8.58 22.79 -7.84
CA ASN A 37 8.40 21.89 -6.75
C ASN A 37 8.36 20.56 -7.46
N LEU A 38 9.43 19.84 -7.32
CA LEU A 38 9.43 18.42 -7.50
C LEU A 38 8.33 17.94 -6.56
N LEU A 39 7.10 17.93 -7.06
CA LEU A 39 6.00 17.27 -6.38
C LEU A 39 6.48 15.84 -6.24
N GLY A 40 6.49 15.33 -5.01
CA GLY A 40 6.88 13.95 -4.78
C GLY A 40 6.13 13.04 -5.73
N VAL A 41 6.83 12.22 -6.46
CA VAL A 41 6.24 11.26 -7.39
C VAL A 41 5.57 10.18 -6.55
N TRP A 42 4.36 9.82 -6.93
CA TRP A 42 3.60 8.70 -6.40
C TRP A 42 3.48 7.64 -7.49
N SER A 43 4.31 6.61 -7.41
CA SER A 43 4.35 5.53 -8.39
C SER A 43 4.52 4.19 -7.69
N ILE A 44 3.44 3.41 -7.65
CA ILE A 44 3.40 2.14 -6.92
C ILE A 44 2.85 1.05 -7.82
N LYS A 45 3.51 -0.11 -7.79
CA LYS A 45 2.99 -1.33 -8.42
C LYS A 45 2.70 -2.38 -7.36
N VAL A 46 1.61 -3.10 -7.54
CA VAL A 46 1.27 -4.27 -6.72
C VAL A 46 1.19 -5.48 -7.65
N ASN A 47 1.99 -6.50 -7.38
CA ASN A 47 2.16 -7.68 -8.24
C ASN A 47 2.40 -7.31 -9.71
N GLY A 48 3.20 -6.24 -9.93
CA GLY A 48 3.53 -5.72 -11.27
C GLY A 48 2.46 -4.83 -11.93
N VAL A 49 1.27 -4.73 -11.35
CA VAL A 49 0.19 -3.86 -11.84
C VAL A 49 0.37 -2.45 -11.27
N ASP A 50 0.44 -1.44 -12.15
CA ASP A 50 0.53 -0.04 -11.74
C ASP A 50 -0.81 0.43 -11.17
N ILE A 51 -0.78 0.88 -9.91
CA ILE A 51 -1.97 1.36 -9.19
C ILE A 51 -1.86 2.85 -8.82
N SER A 52 -0.87 3.55 -9.34
CA SER A 52 -0.57 4.95 -9.02
C SER A 52 -1.73 5.91 -9.27
N SER A 53 -2.57 5.63 -10.25
CA SER A 53 -3.73 6.45 -10.64
C SER A 53 -5.08 5.93 -10.10
N GLY A 54 -5.12 4.77 -9.49
CA GLY A 54 -6.35 4.04 -9.16
C GLY A 54 -7.03 4.43 -7.85
N GLY A 55 -6.54 5.44 -7.15
CA GLY A 55 -7.04 5.81 -5.83
C GLY A 55 -6.37 5.00 -4.70
N GLU A 56 -6.80 5.26 -3.47
CA GLU A 56 -6.16 4.66 -2.29
C GLU A 56 -6.46 3.15 -2.13
N LYS A 57 -7.55 2.67 -2.71
CA LYS A 57 -8.08 1.34 -2.47
C LYS A 57 -8.14 0.49 -3.74
N GLN A 58 -7.52 -0.67 -3.70
CA GLN A 58 -7.50 -1.65 -4.78
C GLN A 58 -7.97 -3.01 -4.27
N THR A 59 -8.71 -3.74 -5.09
CA THR A 59 -9.16 -5.09 -4.79
C THR A 59 -8.50 -6.07 -5.76
N PHE A 60 -7.96 -7.15 -5.22
CA PHE A 60 -7.36 -8.25 -5.97
C PHE A 60 -8.09 -9.55 -5.64
N ASP A 61 -8.40 -10.31 -6.67
CA ASP A 61 -8.91 -11.66 -6.51
C ASP A 61 -7.75 -12.66 -6.61
N MET A 62 -7.51 -13.38 -5.52
CA MET A 62 -6.49 -14.42 -5.49
C MET A 62 -7.08 -15.72 -6.02
N SER A 63 -6.74 -16.02 -7.27
CA SER A 63 -7.12 -17.28 -7.93
C SER A 63 -6.00 -18.30 -7.88
N GLU A 64 -6.31 -19.53 -8.31
CA GLU A 64 -5.38 -20.67 -8.41
C GLU A 64 -4.02 -20.33 -9.02
N ASP A 65 -3.97 -19.41 -9.98
CA ASP A 65 -2.74 -19.05 -10.71
C ASP A 65 -1.74 -18.28 -9.82
N ASN A 66 -2.20 -17.71 -8.69
CA ASN A 66 -1.39 -16.91 -7.76
C ASN A 66 -1.09 -17.64 -6.45
N LEU A 67 -1.62 -18.85 -6.27
CA LEU A 67 -1.40 -19.65 -5.06
C LEU A 67 -0.25 -20.64 -5.24
N THR A 68 0.64 -20.63 -4.27
CA THR A 68 1.64 -21.70 -4.13
C THR A 68 1.14 -22.70 -3.11
N TYR A 69 0.91 -23.94 -3.54
CA TYR A 69 0.46 -25.01 -2.66
C TYR A 69 1.64 -25.59 -1.91
N LEU A 70 1.48 -25.79 -0.62
CA LEU A 70 2.48 -26.46 0.19
C LEU A 70 2.33 -27.98 0.08
N ASP A 71 3.45 -28.67 -0.01
CA ASP A 71 3.46 -30.12 -0.13
C ASP A 71 2.80 -30.78 1.08
N SER A 72 1.95 -31.77 0.82
CA SER A 72 1.28 -32.59 1.81
C SER A 72 1.49 -34.07 1.50
N ALA A 73 1.69 -34.86 2.53
CA ALA A 73 1.79 -36.31 2.37
C ALA A 73 0.46 -36.99 1.99
N THR A 74 -0.66 -36.29 2.16
CA THR A 74 -2.01 -36.84 2.00
C THR A 74 -2.74 -36.36 0.77
N VAL A 75 -2.22 -35.30 0.10
CA VAL A 75 -2.86 -34.67 -1.05
C VAL A 75 -1.86 -34.60 -2.21
N LYS A 76 -2.36 -34.81 -3.43
CA LYS A 76 -1.54 -34.72 -4.63
C LYS A 76 -0.90 -33.33 -4.75
N THR A 77 0.40 -33.28 -5.10
CA THR A 77 1.14 -32.05 -5.35
C THR A 77 0.37 -31.09 -6.28
N GLY A 78 0.33 -29.81 -5.92
CA GLY A 78 -0.37 -28.78 -6.67
C GLY A 78 -1.90 -28.78 -6.48
N LYS A 79 -2.40 -29.39 -5.42
CA LYS A 79 -3.80 -29.38 -5.04
C LYS A 79 -4.01 -28.80 -3.65
N PHE A 80 -5.07 -28.00 -3.53
CA PHE A 80 -5.55 -27.44 -2.26
C PHE A 80 -6.77 -28.22 -1.82
N ALA A 81 -6.76 -28.75 -0.62
CA ALA A 81 -7.80 -29.61 -0.09
C ALA A 81 -7.88 -29.46 1.45
N PRO A 82 -8.96 -29.93 2.09
CA PRO A 82 -9.08 -29.92 3.54
C PRO A 82 -7.85 -30.52 4.23
N GLY A 83 -7.29 -29.81 5.21
CA GLY A 83 -6.07 -30.20 5.93
C GLY A 83 -4.77 -29.85 5.21
N THR A 84 -4.79 -29.08 4.12
CA THR A 84 -3.60 -28.60 3.44
C THR A 84 -3.44 -27.08 3.55
N GLN A 85 -2.24 -26.60 3.23
CA GLN A 85 -1.89 -25.19 3.26
C GLN A 85 -1.54 -24.67 1.87
N ALA A 86 -1.83 -23.42 1.62
CA ALA A 86 -1.40 -22.67 0.46
C ALA A 86 -0.79 -21.33 0.89
N CYS A 87 0.08 -20.79 0.05
CA CYS A 87 0.71 -19.49 0.26
C CYS A 87 0.40 -18.58 -0.91
N PHE A 88 0.10 -17.34 -0.60
CA PHE A 88 -0.04 -16.25 -1.56
C PHE A 88 0.95 -15.15 -1.24
N GLU A 89 1.51 -14.50 -2.28
CA GLU A 89 2.46 -13.41 -2.12
C GLU A 89 1.93 -12.13 -2.76
N VAL A 90 1.92 -11.05 -1.99
CA VAL A 90 1.73 -9.68 -2.47
C VAL A 90 3.08 -8.99 -2.49
N VAL A 91 3.45 -8.42 -3.64
CA VAL A 91 4.67 -7.63 -3.80
C VAL A 91 4.29 -6.18 -4.07
N ILE A 92 4.67 -5.29 -3.17
CA ILE A 92 4.53 -3.84 -3.35
C ILE A 92 5.87 -3.30 -3.83
N ASP A 93 5.88 -2.75 -5.05
CA ASP A 93 7.04 -2.12 -5.67
C ASP A 93 6.87 -0.59 -5.67
N PRO A 94 7.55 0.14 -4.77
CA PRO A 94 7.48 1.58 -4.64
C PRO A 94 8.63 2.30 -5.37
N THR A 95 9.36 1.65 -6.26
CA THR A 95 10.69 2.07 -6.75
C THR A 95 10.76 3.51 -7.28
N ASN A 96 9.65 4.08 -7.75
CA ASN A 96 9.61 5.45 -8.26
C ASN A 96 8.77 6.38 -7.38
N THR A 97 8.64 6.08 -6.11
CA THR A 97 7.88 6.90 -5.15
C THR A 97 8.84 7.72 -4.30
N ASP A 98 8.57 9.01 -4.13
CA ASP A 98 9.41 9.96 -3.38
C ASP A 98 8.97 10.15 -1.92
N VAL A 99 8.00 9.36 -1.45
CA VAL A 99 7.44 9.48 -0.11
C VAL A 99 7.29 8.13 0.55
N SER A 100 7.38 8.09 1.89
CA SER A 100 7.07 6.88 2.64
C SER A 100 5.61 6.47 2.46
N ILE A 101 5.34 5.18 2.46
CA ILE A 101 4.02 4.61 2.23
C ILE A 101 3.52 3.95 3.52
N LEU A 102 2.28 4.20 3.89
CA LEU A 102 1.53 3.38 4.82
C LEU A 102 0.55 2.54 4.00
N TYR A 103 0.58 1.22 4.19
CA TYR A 103 -0.38 0.34 3.57
C TYR A 103 -1.15 -0.49 4.59
N THR A 104 -2.37 -0.82 4.24
CA THR A 104 -3.19 -1.79 4.94
C THR A 104 -3.65 -2.85 3.95
N LEU A 105 -3.49 -4.10 4.32
CA LEU A 105 -3.87 -5.26 3.56
C LEU A 105 -4.99 -5.99 4.32
N ASP A 106 -6.18 -6.03 3.74
CA ASP A 106 -7.35 -6.67 4.33
C ASP A 106 -7.73 -7.92 3.52
N ILE A 107 -7.83 -9.04 4.22
CA ILE A 107 -8.17 -10.34 3.65
C ILE A 107 -9.56 -10.72 4.16
N LYS A 108 -10.50 -10.98 3.25
CA LYS A 108 -11.89 -11.27 3.64
C LYS A 108 -12.17 -12.78 3.62
N LEU A 109 -11.52 -13.53 4.50
CA LEU A 109 -11.72 -14.98 4.61
C LEU A 109 -13.15 -15.35 4.94
N SER A 110 -13.81 -14.57 5.78
CA SER A 110 -15.22 -14.78 6.16
C SER A 110 -16.21 -14.67 4.99
N SER A 111 -15.81 -14.06 3.88
CA SER A 111 -16.63 -13.97 2.67
C SER A 111 -16.59 -15.24 1.82
N ILE A 112 -15.65 -16.14 2.06
CA ILE A 112 -15.48 -17.39 1.32
C ILE A 112 -16.46 -18.41 1.89
N LYS A 113 -17.41 -18.84 1.05
CA LYS A 113 -18.44 -19.78 1.46
C LYS A 113 -18.10 -21.22 1.06
N GLU A 114 -17.23 -21.36 0.07
CA GLU A 114 -16.88 -22.62 -0.54
C GLU A 114 -15.97 -23.46 0.34
N ALA A 115 -15.07 -22.80 1.11
CA ALA A 115 -14.12 -23.49 1.98
C ALA A 115 -13.92 -22.72 3.27
N LYS A 116 -13.69 -23.42 4.37
CA LYS A 116 -13.35 -22.78 5.64
C LYS A 116 -11.84 -22.59 5.73
N LEU A 117 -11.38 -21.41 5.37
CA LEU A 117 -9.97 -21.05 5.41
C LEU A 117 -9.64 -20.31 6.69
N THR A 118 -8.41 -20.50 7.17
CA THR A 118 -7.81 -19.70 8.23
C THR A 118 -6.45 -19.19 7.80
N LEU A 119 -6.10 -17.98 8.24
CA LEU A 119 -4.75 -17.43 8.08
C LEU A 119 -3.86 -18.02 9.17
N VAL A 120 -2.82 -18.75 8.76
CA VAL A 120 -1.88 -19.41 9.68
C VAL A 120 -0.71 -18.52 10.04
N LYS A 121 -0.18 -17.80 9.02
CA LYS A 121 1.04 -17.01 9.15
C LYS A 121 1.08 -15.91 8.12
N VAL A 122 1.68 -14.78 8.49
CA VAL A 122 2.11 -13.73 7.57
C VAL A 122 3.61 -13.53 7.72
N GLU A 123 4.31 -13.42 6.61
CA GLU A 123 5.70 -12.99 6.55
C GLU A 123 5.74 -11.68 5.79
N ASN A 124 6.27 -10.65 6.41
CA ASN A 124 6.41 -9.32 5.84
C ASN A 124 7.89 -8.93 5.82
N TYR A 125 8.46 -8.68 4.63
CA TYR A 125 9.88 -8.40 4.51
C TYR A 125 10.20 -7.55 3.28
N PHE A 126 11.35 -6.88 3.35
CA PHE A 126 11.96 -6.18 2.23
C PHE A 126 12.97 -7.08 1.52
N GLN A 127 12.96 -7.06 0.19
CA GLN A 127 13.91 -7.79 -0.65
C GLN A 127 14.18 -7.00 -1.93
N LYS A 128 15.41 -7.03 -2.43
CA LYS A 128 15.75 -6.48 -3.75
C LYS A 128 15.63 -7.56 -4.83
N ASP A 129 15.37 -7.12 -6.06
CA ASP A 129 15.31 -8.04 -7.19
C ASP A 129 16.64 -8.79 -7.37
N GLY A 130 16.54 -10.11 -7.47
CA GLY A 130 17.70 -10.99 -7.67
C GLY A 130 18.55 -11.24 -6.42
N GLU A 131 18.24 -10.63 -5.27
CA GLU A 131 18.89 -10.92 -4.00
C GLU A 131 18.11 -11.96 -3.18
N THR A 132 18.81 -12.68 -2.31
CA THR A 132 18.20 -13.67 -1.41
C THR A 132 17.97 -13.12 0.00
N ASP A 133 18.66 -12.04 0.33
CA ASP A 133 18.61 -11.44 1.66
C ASP A 133 17.25 -10.76 1.91
N LYS A 134 16.67 -11.08 3.07
CA LYS A 134 15.39 -10.56 3.52
C LYS A 134 15.58 -9.73 4.78
N ILE A 135 14.95 -8.56 4.80
CA ILE A 135 14.91 -7.70 5.98
C ILE A 135 13.46 -7.65 6.45
N THR A 136 13.19 -8.12 7.66
CA THR A 136 11.84 -8.10 8.22
C THR A 136 11.27 -6.68 8.20
N ASN A 137 10.02 -6.55 7.72
CA ASN A 137 9.22 -5.35 7.89
C ASN A 137 8.20 -5.63 9.00
N GLU A 138 8.29 -4.88 10.09
CA GLU A 138 7.38 -5.08 11.22
C GLU A 138 6.01 -4.47 10.91
N ASP A 139 4.96 -5.22 11.17
CA ASP A 139 3.60 -4.72 11.06
C ASP A 139 3.31 -3.76 12.21
N VAL A 140 2.70 -2.64 11.89
CA VAL A 140 2.33 -1.61 12.86
C VAL A 140 1.03 -1.98 13.59
N ASN A 141 0.14 -2.65 12.86
CA ASN A 141 -1.10 -3.19 13.40
C ASN A 141 -1.41 -4.51 12.68
N THR A 142 -1.58 -5.58 13.45
CA THR A 142 -1.97 -6.89 12.94
C THR A 142 -3.31 -7.28 13.54
N GLY A 143 -4.36 -7.19 12.73
CA GLY A 143 -5.64 -7.87 13.00
C GLY A 143 -5.58 -9.32 12.49
N VAL A 144 -6.60 -10.11 12.78
CA VAL A 144 -6.68 -11.51 12.31
C VAL A 144 -6.70 -11.60 10.78
N GLU A 145 -7.33 -10.63 10.12
CA GLU A 145 -7.47 -10.57 8.66
C GLU A 145 -6.95 -9.23 8.09
N SER A 146 -6.26 -8.41 8.89
CA SER A 146 -5.78 -7.08 8.51
C SER A 146 -4.33 -6.85 8.95
N HIS A 147 -3.49 -6.41 8.02
CA HIS A 147 -2.07 -6.14 8.25
C HIS A 147 -1.74 -4.73 7.77
N THR A 148 -1.20 -3.92 8.67
CA THR A 148 -0.79 -2.55 8.40
C THR A 148 0.70 -2.39 8.66
N ALA A 149 1.45 -1.90 7.68
CA ALA A 149 2.87 -1.63 7.85
C ALA A 149 3.32 -0.40 7.03
N ILE A 150 4.56 0.03 7.27
CA ILE A 150 5.15 1.19 6.63
C ILE A 150 6.26 0.74 5.70
N ILE A 151 6.31 1.33 4.51
CA ILE A 151 7.48 1.26 3.62
C ILE A 151 8.22 2.60 3.76
N PRO A 152 9.33 2.64 4.51
CA PRO A 152 10.05 3.88 4.74
C PRO A 152 10.81 4.33 3.49
N ILE A 153 10.95 5.65 3.30
CA ILE A 153 11.64 6.24 2.16
C ILE A 153 13.09 5.73 2.02
N GLY A 154 13.76 5.39 3.12
CA GLY A 154 15.09 4.79 3.09
C GLY A 154 15.12 3.46 2.33
N LYS A 155 14.11 2.61 2.48
CA LYS A 155 14.00 1.34 1.74
C LYS A 155 13.66 1.58 0.28
N ILE A 156 12.82 2.57 -0.03
CA ILE A 156 12.49 2.98 -1.39
C ILE A 156 13.74 3.46 -2.13
N ASN A 157 14.53 4.34 -1.51
CA ASN A 157 15.78 4.87 -2.08
C ASN A 157 16.83 3.79 -2.33
N GLU A 158 16.80 2.71 -1.56
CA GLU A 158 17.68 1.56 -1.73
C GLU A 158 17.11 0.51 -2.70
N SER A 159 15.97 0.79 -3.36
CA SER A 159 15.28 -0.07 -4.34
C SER A 159 14.79 -1.40 -3.76
N TYR A 160 14.38 -1.41 -2.49
CA TYR A 160 13.70 -2.55 -1.92
C TYR A 160 12.23 -2.61 -2.35
N LYS A 161 11.74 -3.82 -2.59
CA LYS A 161 10.32 -4.14 -2.68
C LYS A 161 9.85 -4.72 -1.35
N ASN A 162 8.59 -4.50 -1.03
CA ASN A 162 7.98 -5.10 0.16
C ASN A 162 7.20 -6.34 -0.26
N HIS A 163 7.52 -7.45 0.35
CA HIS A 163 6.94 -8.77 0.11
C HIS A 163 6.10 -9.17 1.32
N ILE A 164 4.84 -9.53 1.08
CA ILE A 164 3.92 -10.01 2.10
C ILE A 164 3.46 -11.40 1.68
N LYS A 165 3.92 -12.42 2.39
CA LYS A 165 3.52 -13.82 2.18
C LYS A 165 2.48 -14.21 3.22
N MET A 166 1.33 -14.66 2.76
CA MET A 166 0.23 -15.10 3.58
C MET A 166 0.01 -16.58 3.40
N TYR A 167 -0.01 -17.32 4.51
CA TYR A 167 -0.18 -18.76 4.54
C TYR A 167 -1.58 -19.08 5.05
N PHE A 168 -2.33 -19.80 4.25
CA PHE A 168 -3.69 -20.21 4.55
C PHE A 168 -3.75 -21.71 4.75
N GLU A 169 -4.62 -22.14 5.65
CA GLU A 169 -4.97 -23.53 5.82
C GLU A 169 -6.45 -23.72 5.54
N TRP A 170 -6.78 -24.74 4.76
CA TRP A 170 -8.15 -25.22 4.63
C TRP A 170 -8.44 -26.13 5.81
N ILE A 171 -9.27 -25.65 6.74
CA ILE A 171 -9.57 -26.38 7.99
C ILE A 171 -10.35 -27.65 7.66
N ASN A 172 -9.83 -28.80 8.05
CA ASN A 172 -10.50 -30.06 7.92
C ASN A 172 -11.34 -30.32 9.18
N LEU A 173 -12.65 -30.06 9.12
CA LEU A 173 -13.61 -30.29 10.16
C LEU A 173 -14.67 -31.29 9.68
N GLU A 174 -15.05 -32.22 10.56
CA GLU A 174 -16.06 -33.25 10.26
C GLU A 174 -17.41 -32.64 9.83
N GLU A 175 -17.81 -31.52 10.43
CA GLU A 175 -19.00 -30.74 10.10
C GLU A 175 -18.99 -30.14 8.67
N ASN A 176 -17.82 -30.02 8.04
CA ASN A 176 -17.65 -29.44 6.71
C ASN A 176 -17.55 -30.52 5.62
N ASN A 177 -17.45 -31.82 5.96
CA ASN A 177 -17.18 -32.91 5.02
C ASN A 177 -18.17 -32.98 3.84
N GLU A 178 -19.43 -32.65 4.04
CA GLU A 178 -20.42 -32.62 2.97
C GLU A 178 -20.08 -31.49 1.97
N ASN A 179 -19.83 -30.30 2.45
CA ASN A 179 -19.49 -29.16 1.62
C ASN A 179 -18.16 -29.36 0.89
N ASP A 180 -17.13 -29.84 1.60
CA ASP A 180 -15.82 -30.16 1.03
C ASP A 180 -15.92 -31.22 -0.07
N SER A 181 -16.80 -32.21 0.09
CA SER A 181 -17.06 -33.23 -0.93
C SER A 181 -17.76 -32.67 -2.16
N ILE A 182 -18.67 -31.70 -1.99
CA ILE A 182 -19.32 -31.00 -3.10
C ILE A 182 -18.28 -30.24 -3.91
N ILE A 183 -17.41 -29.50 -3.26
CA ILE A 183 -16.33 -28.74 -3.92
C ILE A 183 -15.38 -29.69 -4.67
N GLY A 184 -14.97 -30.78 -4.04
CA GLY A 184 -14.08 -31.77 -4.64
C GLY A 184 -14.67 -32.55 -5.79
N SER A 185 -16.02 -32.63 -5.87
CA SER A 185 -16.72 -33.32 -6.94
C SER A 185 -17.03 -32.43 -8.16
N THR A 186 -16.81 -31.14 -8.09
CA THR A 186 -16.98 -30.25 -9.24
C THR A 186 -15.98 -30.57 -10.35
N GLU A 187 -16.38 -30.48 -11.59
CA GLU A 187 -15.53 -30.74 -12.75
C GLU A 187 -14.32 -29.82 -12.70
N ASN A 188 -13.11 -30.37 -12.64
CA ASN A 188 -11.82 -29.69 -12.44
C ASN A 188 -11.50 -29.20 -11.02
N GLY A 189 -12.24 -29.60 -10.00
CA GLY A 189 -12.13 -29.04 -8.65
C GLY A 189 -12.77 -27.65 -8.56
N GLY A 190 -13.35 -27.29 -7.43
CA GLY A 190 -13.92 -25.96 -7.24
C GLY A 190 -12.82 -24.90 -7.25
N LYS A 191 -13.12 -23.68 -7.72
CA LYS A 191 -12.24 -22.54 -7.60
C LYS A 191 -12.54 -21.80 -6.30
N ILE A 192 -11.51 -21.60 -5.50
CA ILE A 192 -11.59 -20.74 -4.32
C ILE A 192 -10.94 -19.41 -4.68
N THR A 193 -11.70 -18.32 -4.52
CA THR A 193 -11.20 -16.97 -4.71
C THR A 193 -11.15 -16.26 -3.35
N ILE A 194 -9.99 -15.77 -2.98
CA ILE A 194 -9.80 -15.03 -1.73
C ILE A 194 -9.78 -13.54 -2.07
N PRO A 195 -10.77 -12.76 -1.64
CA PRO A 195 -10.78 -11.32 -1.85
C PRO A 195 -9.72 -10.64 -0.97
N LEU A 196 -8.85 -9.89 -1.61
CA LEU A 196 -7.81 -9.10 -0.98
C LEU A 196 -8.02 -7.63 -1.32
N GLU A 197 -8.03 -6.81 -0.31
CA GLU A 197 -8.09 -5.36 -0.45
C GLU A 197 -6.80 -4.74 0.06
N ILE A 198 -6.18 -3.89 -0.75
CA ILE A 198 -5.02 -3.11 -0.34
C ILE A 198 -5.36 -1.62 -0.36
N ASN A 199 -5.06 -0.96 0.74
CA ASN A 199 -5.17 0.48 0.89
C ASN A 199 -3.78 1.07 1.08
N LEU A 200 -3.42 2.05 0.24
CA LEU A 200 -2.12 2.70 0.21
C LEU A 200 -2.29 4.20 0.41
N LYS A 201 -1.54 4.78 1.31
CA LYS A 201 -1.52 6.22 1.54
C LYS A 201 -0.11 6.71 1.86
N GLN A 202 0.13 8.00 1.62
CA GLN A 202 1.36 8.63 2.06
C GLN A 202 1.46 8.56 3.58
N TYR A 203 2.63 8.16 4.09
CA TYR A 203 2.95 8.22 5.50
C TYR A 203 3.61 9.55 5.84
N THR A 204 2.96 10.34 6.68
CA THR A 204 3.39 11.69 7.07
C THR A 204 4.20 11.74 8.36
N GLY A 205 4.45 10.59 8.98
CA GLY A 205 5.19 10.51 10.25
C GLY A 205 4.32 10.69 11.49
N GLU A 206 3.03 10.92 11.35
CA GLU A 206 2.11 10.96 12.48
C GLU A 206 1.87 9.54 13.00
N GLY A 207 1.83 9.41 14.34
CA GLY A 207 1.62 8.13 15.00
C GLY A 207 0.34 7.47 14.48
N ILE A 208 0.42 6.16 14.21
CA ILE A 208 -0.75 5.38 13.89
C ILE A 208 -1.53 5.26 15.18
N THR A 209 -2.54 6.11 15.33
CA THR A 209 -3.51 5.94 16.41
C THR A 209 -4.34 4.71 16.09
N ASN A 210 -4.31 3.72 16.97
CA ASN A 210 -5.22 2.59 16.96
C ASN A 210 -6.65 3.12 17.20
N GLU A 211 -7.24 3.74 16.19
CA GLU A 211 -8.68 3.92 16.20
C GLU A 211 -9.28 2.57 15.80
N THR A 212 -9.69 1.89 16.85
CA THR A 212 -10.54 0.71 16.84
C THR A 212 -11.75 0.99 15.96
N ILE A 213 -11.89 0.26 14.87
CA ILE A 213 -13.15 0.13 14.16
C ILE A 213 -13.97 -0.97 14.82
#